data_ed0cd07a253220bedf58bee64fc88cf5
#
_entry.id   ed0cd07a253220bedf58bee64fc88cf5
#
_cell.length_a   1.000
_cell.length_b   1.000
_cell.length_c   1.000
_cell.angle_alpha   90.00
_cell.angle_beta   90.00
_cell.angle_gamma   90.00
#
_symmetry.space_group_name_H-M   'P 1'
#
loop_
_entity.id
_entity.type
_entity.pdbx_description
1 polymer ?
#
loop_
_entity_poly.entity_id
_entity_poly.type
_entity_poly.pdbx_seq_one_letter_code
_entity_poly.pdbx_strand_id
1 'polypeptide(L)'
;WNTTFEIEDVNHIIGSIITDASGNYFEVPSISVFVNNIPNDSNPPTIIISSPLDGQTVSSIVNFAAHADDDTGIASVEFFIDGFSVKTDTESPYSYSWDTTSNIGVHGNEHALSAIVVDMAGNTTFSQPILVTVDN
;
A
#
# COMPACT_ATOMS: atom_id res chain seq x y z
N TRP A 1 -1.87 19.18 -21.29
CA TRP A 1 -0.97 18.70 -20.26
C TRP A 1 -1.68 17.70 -19.36
N ASN A 2 -1.11 16.49 -19.21
CA ASN A 2 -1.66 15.43 -18.38
C ASN A 2 -0.80 15.34 -17.10
N THR A 3 -1.39 15.64 -15.96
CA THR A 3 -0.70 15.70 -14.66
C THR A 3 -0.57 14.34 -13.97
N THR A 4 -1.23 13.28 -14.48
CA THR A 4 -1.21 11.94 -13.84
C THR A 4 0.17 11.27 -13.79
N PHE A 5 1.14 11.77 -14.55
CA PHE A 5 2.53 11.30 -14.57
C PHE A 5 3.52 12.31 -14.01
N GLU A 6 3.02 13.42 -13.47
CA GLU A 6 3.88 14.45 -12.86
C GLU A 6 4.26 14.05 -11.43
N ILE A 7 5.34 14.65 -10.94
CA ILE A 7 5.74 14.48 -9.53
C ILE A 7 4.70 15.18 -8.66
N GLU A 8 4.20 14.46 -7.66
CA GLU A 8 3.20 14.95 -6.71
C GLU A 8 3.78 16.02 -5.76
N ASP A 9 2.91 16.86 -5.25
CA ASP A 9 3.20 17.89 -4.24
C ASP A 9 4.32 18.86 -4.62
N VAL A 10 4.48 19.14 -5.91
CA VAL A 10 5.46 20.12 -6.40
C VAL A 10 4.83 21.18 -7.28
N ASN A 11 5.49 22.33 -7.31
CA ASN A 11 5.14 23.41 -8.23
C ASN A 11 5.81 23.20 -9.58
N HIS A 12 5.03 23.20 -10.64
CA HIS A 12 5.48 23.18 -12.02
C HIS A 12 5.41 24.60 -12.59
N ILE A 13 6.45 24.99 -13.31
CA ILE A 13 6.47 26.28 -14.01
C ILE A 13 6.11 26.06 -15.48
N ILE A 14 5.01 26.67 -15.89
CA ILE A 14 4.54 26.62 -17.28
C ILE A 14 4.80 27.98 -17.92
N GLY A 15 5.54 27.97 -19.01
CA GLY A 15 5.83 29.15 -19.82
C GLY A 15 5.74 28.84 -21.30
N SER A 16 5.71 29.88 -22.11
CA SER A 16 5.80 29.76 -23.58
C SER A 16 6.61 30.88 -24.19
N ILE A 17 7.16 30.60 -25.37
CA ILE A 17 7.88 31.55 -26.17
C ILE A 17 7.17 31.64 -27.54
N ILE A 18 6.88 32.85 -27.98
CA ILE A 18 6.31 33.10 -29.31
C ILE A 18 7.44 33.67 -30.18
N THR A 19 7.67 33.02 -31.34
CA THR A 19 8.71 33.50 -32.29
C THR A 19 8.05 33.86 -33.62
N ASP A 20 8.38 35.00 -34.19
CA ASP A 20 7.90 35.39 -35.50
C ASP A 20 8.77 34.80 -36.64
N ALA A 21 8.33 34.97 -37.87
CA ALA A 21 9.03 34.44 -39.04
C ALA A 21 10.42 35.09 -39.29
N SER A 22 10.70 36.22 -38.63
CA SER A 22 12.00 36.94 -38.70
C SER A 22 12.94 36.52 -37.56
N GLY A 23 12.50 35.64 -36.66
CA GLY A 23 13.31 35.14 -35.53
C GLY A 23 13.23 36.00 -34.26
N ASN A 24 12.39 37.05 -34.23
CA ASN A 24 12.15 37.77 -32.99
C ASN A 24 11.28 36.93 -32.06
N TYR A 25 11.54 36.95 -30.76
CA TYR A 25 10.80 36.21 -29.79
C TYR A 25 10.26 37.09 -28.67
N PHE A 26 9.15 36.62 -28.09
CA PHE A 26 8.54 37.18 -26.88
C PHE A 26 8.29 36.04 -25.90
N GLU A 27 8.81 36.17 -24.69
CA GLU A 27 8.54 35.23 -23.60
C GLU A 27 7.25 35.65 -22.89
N VAL A 28 6.29 34.73 -22.82
CA VAL A 28 5.10 34.94 -22.02
C VAL A 28 5.47 34.70 -20.57
N PRO A 29 5.06 35.58 -19.63
CA PRO A 29 5.33 35.36 -18.22
C PRO A 29 4.88 33.97 -17.79
N SER A 30 5.78 33.24 -17.14
CA SER A 30 5.49 31.89 -16.63
C SER A 30 4.49 31.94 -15.46
N ILE A 31 3.70 30.88 -15.33
CA ILE A 31 2.82 30.65 -14.18
C ILE A 31 3.31 29.45 -13.39
N SER A 32 3.11 29.46 -12.08
CA SER A 32 3.34 28.30 -11.22
C SER A 32 2.02 27.57 -11.01
N VAL A 33 2.03 26.26 -11.24
CA VAL A 33 0.89 25.37 -11.03
C VAL A 33 1.30 24.30 -10.03
N PHE A 34 0.55 24.18 -8.94
CA PHE A 34 0.71 23.10 -7.99
C PHE A 34 -0.04 21.86 -8.48
N VAL A 35 0.63 20.71 -8.55
CA VAL A 35 0.05 19.42 -8.95
C VAL A 35 -0.11 18.58 -7.70
N ASN A 36 -1.35 18.17 -7.42
CA ASN A 36 -1.70 17.20 -6.39
C ASN A 36 -2.75 16.27 -6.99
N ASN A 37 -2.36 15.03 -7.26
CA ASN A 37 -3.23 13.97 -7.78
C ASN A 37 -3.58 12.93 -6.69
N ILE A 38 -3.18 13.17 -5.43
CA ILE A 38 -3.56 12.31 -4.30
C ILE A 38 -5.09 12.35 -4.19
N PRO A 39 -5.78 11.21 -4.14
CA PRO A 39 -7.23 11.18 -3.97
C PRO A 39 -7.64 11.97 -2.72
N ASN A 40 -8.64 12.84 -2.84
CA ASN A 40 -9.23 13.51 -1.69
C ASN A 40 -10.27 12.58 -1.08
N ASP A 41 -9.79 11.60 -0.34
CA ASP A 41 -10.59 10.61 0.34
C ASP A 41 -10.29 10.59 1.84
N SER A 42 -11.32 10.40 2.65
CA SER A 42 -11.25 10.29 4.12
C SER A 42 -11.88 9.00 4.65
N ASN A 43 -12.30 8.11 3.74
CA ASN A 43 -12.88 6.83 4.11
C ASN A 43 -11.74 5.84 4.34
N PRO A 44 -11.61 5.23 5.52
CA PRO A 44 -10.57 4.22 5.72
C PRO A 44 -10.89 2.93 4.95
N PRO A 45 -9.88 2.23 4.42
CA PRO A 45 -10.06 0.93 3.77
C PRO A 45 -10.55 -0.14 4.76
N THR A 46 -11.12 -1.20 4.24
CA THR A 46 -11.49 -2.40 5.01
C THR A 46 -10.49 -3.51 4.80
N ILE A 47 -10.26 -4.35 5.83
CA ILE A 47 -9.36 -5.51 5.73
C ILE A 47 -9.84 -6.65 6.62
N ILE A 48 -9.74 -7.88 6.09
CA ILE A 48 -9.91 -9.13 6.83
C ILE A 48 -8.78 -10.10 6.47
N ILE A 49 -8.31 -10.88 7.45
CA ILE A 49 -7.45 -12.03 7.17
C ILE A 49 -8.33 -13.15 6.61
N SER A 50 -8.02 -13.62 5.41
CA SER A 50 -8.79 -14.65 4.72
C SER A 50 -8.18 -16.06 4.87
N SER A 51 -6.88 -16.14 5.19
CA SER A 51 -6.15 -17.39 5.45
C SER A 51 -4.93 -17.08 6.31
N PRO A 52 -4.56 -17.95 7.28
CA PRO A 52 -5.34 -19.06 7.81
C PRO A 52 -6.59 -18.57 8.56
N LEU A 53 -7.43 -19.50 9.04
CA LEU A 53 -8.58 -19.17 9.88
C LEU A 53 -8.14 -19.03 11.35
N ASP A 54 -8.88 -18.22 12.11
CA ASP A 54 -8.68 -18.10 13.55
C ASP A 54 -8.80 -19.46 14.26
N GLY A 55 -7.84 -19.76 15.14
CA GLY A 55 -7.74 -21.04 15.86
C GLY A 55 -7.22 -22.22 15.02
N GLN A 56 -6.80 -22.00 13.77
CA GLN A 56 -6.32 -23.09 12.91
C GLN A 56 -4.94 -23.59 13.37
N THR A 57 -4.73 -24.92 13.30
CA THR A 57 -3.39 -25.53 13.38
C THR A 57 -2.77 -25.56 11.99
N VAL A 58 -1.53 -25.08 11.88
CA VAL A 58 -0.80 -24.93 10.62
C VAL A 58 0.60 -25.53 10.72
N SER A 59 1.21 -25.90 9.59
CA SER A 59 2.58 -26.41 9.51
C SER A 59 3.19 -26.15 8.13
N SER A 60 4.51 -26.25 8.05
CA SER A 60 5.29 -26.11 6.81
C SER A 60 5.10 -24.71 6.18
N ILE A 61 4.69 -24.65 4.91
CA ILE A 61 4.44 -23.39 4.20
C ILE A 61 2.96 -23.04 4.31
N VAL A 62 2.69 -21.89 4.94
CA VAL A 62 1.33 -21.38 5.17
C VAL A 62 1.09 -20.17 4.26
N ASN A 63 -0.03 -20.19 3.54
CA ASN A 63 -0.47 -19.00 2.81
C ASN A 63 -1.19 -18.06 3.79
N PHE A 64 -0.50 -17.00 4.24
CA PHE A 64 -1.08 -15.92 5.01
C PHE A 64 -1.62 -14.88 4.04
N ALA A 65 -2.94 -14.77 3.93
CA ALA A 65 -3.62 -13.93 2.95
C ALA A 65 -4.64 -13.01 3.60
N ALA A 66 -4.82 -11.83 3.01
CA ALA A 66 -5.81 -10.86 3.41
C ALA A 66 -6.65 -10.41 2.22
N HIS A 67 -7.89 -10.04 2.49
CA HIS A 67 -8.77 -9.34 1.57
C HIS A 67 -8.95 -7.90 2.06
N ALA A 68 -8.61 -6.95 1.20
CA ALA A 68 -8.75 -5.53 1.47
C ALA A 68 -9.56 -4.86 0.34
N ASP A 69 -10.37 -3.87 0.70
CA ASP A 69 -11.22 -3.13 -0.24
C ASP A 69 -11.36 -1.67 0.18
N ASP A 70 -11.42 -0.79 -0.84
CA ASP A 70 -11.54 0.65 -0.68
C ASP A 70 -12.09 1.30 -1.95
N ASP A 71 -12.77 2.46 -1.85
CA ASP A 71 -13.40 3.16 -2.98
C ASP A 71 -12.37 3.94 -3.83
N THR A 72 -11.20 4.28 -3.30
CA THR A 72 -10.08 4.92 -4.03
C THR A 72 -8.97 3.95 -4.41
N GLY A 73 -9.03 2.73 -3.88
CA GLY A 73 -8.08 1.66 -4.13
C GLY A 73 -7.03 1.51 -3.02
N ILE A 74 -6.39 0.34 -2.99
CA ILE A 74 -5.41 -0.04 -1.97
C ILE A 74 -3.99 0.25 -2.47
N ALA A 75 -3.22 0.97 -1.65
CA ALA A 75 -1.81 1.24 -1.89
C ALA A 75 -0.92 0.07 -1.41
N SER A 76 -1.20 -0.49 -0.22
CA SER A 76 -0.43 -1.61 0.32
C SER A 76 -1.15 -2.34 1.44
N VAL A 77 -0.74 -3.60 1.65
CA VAL A 77 -1.07 -4.41 2.83
C VAL A 77 0.24 -4.88 3.47
N GLU A 78 0.43 -4.57 4.73
CA GLU A 78 1.58 -5.02 5.52
C GLU A 78 1.15 -6.12 6.48
N PHE A 79 1.86 -7.26 6.44
CA PHE A 79 1.60 -8.46 7.22
C PHE A 79 2.51 -8.53 8.44
N PHE A 80 1.94 -8.95 9.58
CA PHE A 80 2.65 -9.09 10.85
C PHE A 80 2.44 -10.47 11.46
N ILE A 81 3.51 -11.02 12.04
CA ILE A 81 3.49 -12.23 12.88
C ILE A 81 4.05 -11.83 14.24
N ASP A 82 3.30 -12.04 15.31
CA ASP A 82 3.65 -11.68 16.69
C ASP A 82 4.08 -10.19 16.83
N GLY A 83 3.49 -9.32 16.03
CA GLY A 83 3.80 -7.89 15.98
C GLY A 83 5.05 -7.52 15.18
N PHE A 84 5.73 -8.49 14.56
CA PHE A 84 6.87 -8.23 13.66
C PHE A 84 6.38 -8.17 12.22
N SER A 85 6.75 -7.11 11.50
CA SER A 85 6.48 -6.97 10.08
C SER A 85 7.25 -8.03 9.29
N VAL A 86 6.54 -8.79 8.43
CA VAL A 86 7.13 -9.87 7.63
C VAL A 86 7.06 -9.61 6.13
N LYS A 87 6.10 -8.82 5.66
CA LYS A 87 5.96 -8.44 4.25
C LYS A 87 5.07 -7.22 4.09
N THR A 88 5.42 -6.33 3.17
CA THR A 88 4.51 -5.36 2.55
C THR A 88 4.20 -5.82 1.14
N ASP A 89 2.92 -5.89 0.78
CA ASP A 89 2.42 -6.31 -0.53
C ASP A 89 1.61 -5.18 -1.16
N THR A 90 1.96 -4.80 -2.40
CA THR A 90 1.33 -3.71 -3.15
C THR A 90 0.45 -4.19 -4.29
N GLU A 91 0.36 -5.51 -4.49
CA GLU A 91 -0.37 -6.12 -5.60
C GLU A 91 -1.37 -7.16 -5.10
N SER A 92 -2.64 -7.02 -5.48
CA SER A 92 -3.68 -8.03 -5.20
C SER A 92 -3.46 -9.29 -6.07
N PRO A 93 -3.65 -10.50 -5.53
CA PRO A 93 -4.13 -10.84 -4.18
C PRO A 93 -3.05 -10.74 -3.11
N TYR A 94 -3.34 -9.99 -2.03
CA TYR A 94 -2.37 -9.73 -0.95
C TYR A 94 -2.12 -11.00 -0.14
N SER A 95 -0.84 -11.42 -0.10
CA SER A 95 -0.46 -12.63 0.61
C SER A 95 1.02 -12.69 0.97
N TYR A 96 1.32 -13.47 2.01
CA TYR A 96 2.66 -13.83 2.44
C TYR A 96 2.78 -15.35 2.58
N SER A 97 3.82 -15.92 1.95
CA SER A 97 4.15 -17.36 2.10
C SER A 97 5.00 -17.53 3.36
N TRP A 98 4.35 -17.89 4.47
CA TRP A 98 5.01 -18.06 5.77
C TRP A 98 5.56 -19.48 5.90
N ASP A 99 6.89 -19.59 6.05
CA ASP A 99 7.57 -20.83 6.41
C ASP A 99 7.61 -20.97 7.94
N THR A 100 6.73 -21.80 8.49
CA THR A 100 6.62 -22.04 9.94
C THR A 100 7.81 -22.83 10.51
N THR A 101 8.64 -23.43 9.64
CA THR A 101 9.85 -24.16 10.06
C THR A 101 11.06 -23.23 10.24
N SER A 102 10.98 -21.99 9.73
CA SER A 102 12.03 -21.00 9.85
C SER A 102 11.95 -20.29 11.21
N ASN A 103 13.08 -20.18 11.93
CA ASN A 103 13.19 -19.51 13.23
C ASN A 103 13.21 -17.98 13.11
N ILE A 104 12.28 -17.37 12.39
CA ILE A 104 12.19 -15.91 12.30
C ILE A 104 11.43 -15.37 13.52
N GLY A 105 12.18 -15.17 14.65
CA GLY A 105 11.70 -14.40 15.79
C GLY A 105 10.50 -14.97 16.56
N VAL A 106 10.11 -16.20 16.29
CA VAL A 106 8.86 -16.80 16.72
C VAL A 106 9.15 -17.86 17.79
N HIS A 107 8.73 -17.60 19.00
CA HIS A 107 8.91 -18.52 20.13
C HIS A 107 7.55 -19.03 20.60
N GLY A 108 7.37 -20.36 20.57
CA GLY A 108 6.14 -21.02 21.01
C GLY A 108 5.36 -21.64 19.85
N ASN A 109 4.22 -22.24 20.18
CA ASN A 109 3.36 -22.91 19.20
C ASN A 109 2.16 -22.06 18.77
N GLU A 110 1.82 -21.00 19.51
CA GLU A 110 0.71 -20.09 19.21
C GLU A 110 1.26 -18.75 18.71
N HIS A 111 0.74 -18.29 17.59
CA HIS A 111 1.17 -17.08 16.90
C HIS A 111 0.00 -16.19 16.57
N ALA A 112 0.19 -14.87 16.79
CA ALA A 112 -0.78 -13.84 16.41
C ALA A 112 -0.46 -13.31 15.01
N LEU A 113 -1.42 -13.43 14.10
CA LEU A 113 -1.33 -12.88 12.74
C LEU A 113 -2.20 -11.63 12.64
N SER A 114 -1.66 -10.56 12.08
CA SER A 114 -2.40 -9.31 11.82
C SER A 114 -1.91 -8.64 10.55
N ALA A 115 -2.68 -7.70 10.04
CA ALA A 115 -2.29 -6.92 8.88
C ALA A 115 -2.76 -5.46 9.01
N ILE A 116 -2.05 -4.56 8.33
CA ILE A 116 -2.41 -3.16 8.17
C ILE A 116 -2.61 -2.91 6.68
N VAL A 117 -3.70 -2.25 6.32
CA VAL A 117 -3.95 -1.79 4.95
C VAL A 117 -3.82 -0.27 4.89
N VAL A 118 -3.27 0.21 3.80
CA VAL A 118 -3.20 1.64 3.44
C VAL A 118 -3.85 1.82 2.07
N ASP A 119 -4.75 2.80 1.95
CA ASP A 119 -5.35 3.17 0.66
C ASP A 119 -4.49 4.16 -0.13
N MET A 120 -4.94 4.54 -1.33
CA MET A 120 -4.23 5.50 -2.19
C MET A 120 -4.27 6.93 -1.66
N ALA A 121 -5.17 7.26 -0.71
CA ALA A 121 -5.24 8.56 -0.05
C ALA A 121 -4.40 8.64 1.25
N GLY A 122 -3.89 7.48 1.72
CA GLY A 122 -3.07 7.38 2.94
C GLY A 122 -3.86 7.07 4.21
N ASN A 123 -5.18 6.76 4.10
CA ASN A 123 -5.94 6.27 5.26
C ASN A 123 -5.55 4.82 5.57
N THR A 124 -5.65 4.43 6.83
CA THR A 124 -5.17 3.14 7.32
C THR A 124 -6.20 2.39 8.13
N THR A 125 -6.21 1.06 8.03
CA THR A 125 -7.02 0.19 8.88
C THR A 125 -6.22 -1.03 9.31
N PHE A 126 -6.40 -1.43 10.58
CA PHE A 126 -5.84 -2.65 11.16
C PHE A 126 -6.85 -3.79 11.04
N SER A 127 -6.39 -4.98 10.65
CA SER A 127 -7.23 -6.17 10.73
C SER A 127 -7.50 -6.56 12.18
N GLN A 128 -8.59 -7.31 12.43
CA GLN A 128 -8.68 -8.08 13.65
C GLN A 128 -7.54 -9.12 13.63
N PRO A 129 -6.75 -9.26 14.72
CA PRO A 129 -5.76 -10.31 14.81
C PRO A 129 -6.44 -11.68 14.93
N ILE A 130 -5.80 -12.69 14.36
CA ILE A 130 -6.18 -14.09 14.53
C ILE A 130 -5.05 -14.85 15.26
N LEU A 131 -5.40 -15.94 15.92
CA LEU A 131 -4.44 -16.84 16.57
C LEU A 131 -4.35 -18.14 15.78
N VAL A 132 -3.14 -18.66 15.58
CA VAL A 132 -2.89 -19.95 14.95
C VAL A 132 -1.91 -20.77 15.79
N THR A 133 -2.04 -22.10 15.75
CA THR A 133 -1.10 -23.00 16.40
C THR A 133 -0.19 -23.62 15.35
N VAL A 134 1.13 -23.53 15.53
CA VAL A 134 2.11 -24.19 14.66
C VAL A 134 2.44 -25.57 15.21
N ASP A 135 2.31 -26.62 14.37
CA ASP A 135 2.62 -28.02 14.70
C ASP A 135 3.45 -28.63 13.53
N ASN A 136 4.79 -28.57 13.66
CA ASN A 136 5.77 -29.05 12.67
C ASN A 136 6.38 -30.38 13.07
#